data_aa3de7ed6b20844125f83e041f2d9e2c
#
_entry.id   aa3de7ed6b20844125f83e041f2d9e2c
#
_cell.length_a   1.000
_cell.length_b   1.000
_cell.length_c   1.000
_cell.angle_alpha   90.00
_cell.angle_beta   90.00
_cell.angle_gamma   90.00
#
_symmetry.space_group_name_H-M   'P 1'
#
loop_
_entity.id
_entity.type
_entity.pdbx_description
1 polymer ?
#
loop_
_entity_poly.entity_id
_entity_poly.type
_entity_poly.pdbx_seq_one_letter_code
_entity_poly.pdbx_strand_id
1 'polypeptide(L)'
;MVIAIAMLFTSINMSAQSNNQQRLSREELAEKQARHIAQELALDDATTQKYVATYCAYQKEVWALGPRVKRHSSANATEAEAEQANKARMEQSQKILDLREKYYKEYSKFLTQKQIERAYELEQQTMRRLARHHRQSTGGMDNRRPNRKR
;
A
#
# COMPACT_ATOMS: atom_id res chain seq x y z
N MET A 1 -51.50 -11.90 -48.64
CA MET A 1 -50.15 -11.64 -48.25
C MET A 1 -50.21 -10.70 -47.02
N VAL A 2 -50.08 -11.26 -45.83
CA VAL A 2 -50.16 -10.49 -44.56
C VAL A 2 -48.80 -10.59 -43.90
N ILE A 3 -48.11 -9.48 -43.85
CA ILE A 3 -46.80 -9.36 -43.21
C ILE A 3 -47.05 -8.98 -41.73
N ALA A 4 -46.81 -9.93 -40.82
CA ALA A 4 -46.85 -9.68 -39.38
C ALA A 4 -45.52 -9.10 -38.94
N ILE A 5 -45.55 -7.84 -38.52
CA ILE A 5 -44.41 -7.16 -37.90
C ILE A 5 -44.36 -7.56 -36.42
N ALA A 6 -43.43 -8.42 -36.04
CA ALA A 6 -43.16 -8.76 -34.66
C ALA A 6 -42.32 -7.64 -34.01
N MET A 7 -42.92 -6.86 -33.13
CA MET A 7 -42.22 -5.90 -32.25
C MET A 7 -41.43 -6.67 -31.22
N LEU A 8 -40.10 -6.70 -31.37
CA LEU A 8 -39.18 -7.17 -30.35
C LEU A 8 -38.97 -6.06 -29.32
N PHE A 9 -39.61 -6.18 -28.17
CA PHE A 9 -39.29 -5.39 -26.99
C PHE A 9 -37.93 -5.87 -26.45
N THR A 10 -36.87 -5.14 -26.78
CA THR A 10 -35.59 -5.31 -26.10
C THR A 10 -35.69 -4.62 -24.74
N SER A 11 -35.90 -5.44 -23.70
CA SER A 11 -35.76 -4.99 -22.30
C SER A 11 -34.31 -4.61 -22.04
N ILE A 12 -34.05 -3.32 -22.01
CA ILE A 12 -32.76 -2.79 -21.54
C ILE A 12 -32.73 -3.03 -20.03
N ASN A 13 -32.08 -4.11 -19.63
CA ASN A 13 -31.68 -4.31 -18.23
C ASN A 13 -30.63 -3.26 -17.90
N MET A 14 -31.09 -2.15 -17.34
CA MET A 14 -30.23 -1.18 -16.65
C MET A 14 -29.73 -1.86 -15.39
N SER A 15 -28.64 -2.62 -15.50
CA SER A 15 -27.88 -3.10 -14.36
C SER A 15 -27.38 -1.85 -13.65
N ALA A 16 -27.99 -1.56 -12.49
CA ALA A 16 -27.47 -0.60 -11.54
C ALA A 16 -26.04 -1.06 -11.19
N GLN A 17 -25.06 -0.40 -11.76
CA GLN A 17 -23.65 -0.59 -11.47
C GLN A 17 -23.46 -0.10 -10.03
N SER A 18 -23.67 -1.00 -9.08
CA SER A 18 -23.30 -0.79 -7.68
C SER A 18 -21.80 -0.49 -7.70
N ASN A 19 -21.45 0.69 -7.25
CA ASN A 19 -20.09 1.19 -7.07
C ASN A 19 -19.39 0.38 -5.97
N ASN A 20 -19.24 -0.93 -6.21
CA ASN A 20 -18.47 -1.83 -5.41
C ASN A 20 -17.01 -1.59 -5.78
N GLN A 21 -16.41 -0.51 -5.28
CA GLN A 21 -14.97 -0.35 -5.28
C GLN A 21 -14.40 -1.51 -4.46
N GLN A 22 -14.17 -2.64 -5.14
CA GLN A 22 -13.47 -3.77 -4.57
C GLN A 22 -12.16 -3.25 -3.98
N ARG A 23 -12.06 -3.29 -2.65
CA ARG A 23 -10.81 -2.95 -1.98
C ARG A 23 -9.77 -3.95 -2.44
N LEU A 24 -8.78 -3.45 -3.16
CA LEU A 24 -7.66 -4.26 -3.62
C LEU A 24 -7.00 -4.97 -2.42
N SER A 25 -6.59 -6.20 -2.63
CA SER A 25 -5.78 -6.93 -1.66
C SER A 25 -4.42 -6.24 -1.46
N ARG A 26 -3.70 -6.62 -0.41
CA ARG A 26 -2.35 -6.10 -0.17
C ARG A 26 -1.40 -6.46 -1.32
N GLU A 27 -1.56 -7.67 -1.84
CA GLU A 27 -0.78 -8.20 -2.94
C GLU A 27 -1.03 -7.41 -4.23
N GLU A 28 -2.29 -7.16 -4.58
CA GLU A 28 -2.65 -6.35 -5.75
C GLU A 28 -2.16 -4.90 -5.64
N LEU A 29 -2.21 -4.34 -4.43
CA LEU A 29 -1.67 -2.99 -4.18
C LEU A 29 -0.15 -2.96 -4.35
N ALA A 30 0.57 -3.97 -3.83
CA ALA A 30 2.01 -4.08 -3.98
C ALA A 30 2.41 -4.24 -5.45
N GLU A 31 1.69 -5.08 -6.20
CA GLU A 31 1.94 -5.27 -7.64
C GLU A 31 1.69 -3.99 -8.43
N LYS A 32 0.59 -3.29 -8.19
CA LYS A 32 0.30 -2.00 -8.83
C LYS A 32 1.37 -0.96 -8.51
N GLN A 33 1.82 -0.89 -7.27
CA GLN A 33 2.89 0.01 -6.87
C GLN A 33 4.21 -0.33 -7.57
N ALA A 34 4.57 -1.62 -7.61
CA ALA A 34 5.78 -2.07 -8.30
C ALA A 34 5.75 -1.74 -9.80
N ARG A 35 4.64 -1.99 -10.48
CA ARG A 35 4.47 -1.63 -11.89
C ARG A 35 4.57 -0.14 -12.13
N HIS A 36 3.98 0.67 -11.27
CA HIS A 36 4.10 2.13 -11.36
C HIS A 36 5.55 2.59 -11.20
N ILE A 37 6.28 2.07 -10.21
CA ILE A 37 7.69 2.41 -10.02
C ILE A 37 8.52 1.97 -11.24
N ALA A 38 8.28 0.76 -11.78
CA ALA A 38 8.98 0.28 -12.96
C ALA A 38 8.75 1.19 -14.19
N GLN A 39 7.53 1.71 -14.37
CA GLN A 39 7.22 2.68 -15.42
C GLN A 39 7.96 4.01 -15.21
N GLU A 40 7.98 4.53 -13.98
CA GLU A 40 8.71 5.77 -13.65
C GLU A 40 10.23 5.63 -13.82
N LEU A 41 10.76 4.41 -13.71
CA LEU A 41 12.16 4.08 -13.97
C LEU A 41 12.45 3.80 -15.44
N ALA A 42 11.43 3.81 -16.31
CA ALA A 42 11.50 3.44 -17.73
C ALA A 42 12.19 2.07 -17.95
N LEU A 43 11.85 1.07 -17.14
CA LEU A 43 12.38 -0.28 -17.27
C LEU A 43 11.75 -0.98 -18.49
N ASP A 44 12.56 -1.79 -19.19
CA ASP A 44 12.03 -2.69 -20.21
C ASP A 44 11.14 -3.79 -19.61
N ASP A 45 10.38 -4.50 -20.45
CA ASP A 45 9.41 -5.50 -20.00
C ASP A 45 10.03 -6.63 -19.17
N ALA A 46 11.21 -7.12 -19.57
CA ALA A 46 11.89 -8.22 -18.88
C ALA A 46 12.39 -7.76 -17.51
N THR A 47 12.95 -6.57 -17.42
CA THR A 47 13.40 -5.97 -16.15
C THR A 47 12.22 -5.60 -15.26
N THR A 48 11.12 -5.10 -15.83
CA THR A 48 9.87 -4.83 -15.11
C THR A 48 9.32 -6.08 -14.45
N GLN A 49 9.27 -7.21 -15.14
CA GLN A 49 8.80 -8.47 -14.55
C GLN A 49 9.66 -8.89 -13.35
N LYS A 50 10.99 -8.81 -13.48
CA LYS A 50 11.92 -9.10 -12.38
C LYS A 50 11.73 -8.16 -11.21
N TYR A 51 11.58 -6.86 -11.47
CA TYR A 51 11.35 -5.86 -10.45
C TYR A 51 10.05 -6.12 -9.67
N VAL A 52 8.95 -6.34 -10.38
CA VAL A 52 7.65 -6.62 -9.76
C VAL A 52 7.71 -7.87 -8.89
N ALA A 53 8.29 -8.97 -9.40
CA ALA A 53 8.43 -10.21 -8.63
C ALA A 53 9.26 -10.00 -7.36
N THR A 54 10.41 -9.32 -7.46
CA THR A 54 11.30 -9.03 -6.35
C THR A 54 10.64 -8.13 -5.32
N TYR A 55 9.94 -7.07 -5.77
CA TYR A 55 9.21 -6.16 -4.90
C TYR A 55 8.08 -6.84 -4.12
N CYS A 56 7.28 -7.66 -4.79
CA CYS A 56 6.20 -8.40 -4.15
C CYS A 56 6.74 -9.43 -3.14
N ALA A 57 7.86 -10.08 -3.44
CA ALA A 57 8.53 -10.99 -2.50
C ALA A 57 9.03 -10.23 -1.25
N TYR A 58 9.66 -9.07 -1.44
CA TYR A 58 10.06 -8.19 -0.34
C TYR A 58 8.87 -7.81 0.55
N GLN A 59 7.78 -7.34 -0.05
CA GLN A 59 6.59 -6.93 0.70
C GLN A 59 6.00 -8.08 1.51
N LYS A 60 5.94 -9.30 0.95
CA LYS A 60 5.47 -10.49 1.68
C LYS A 60 6.32 -10.79 2.92
N GLU A 61 7.64 -10.73 2.80
CA GLU A 61 8.54 -10.95 3.94
C GLU A 61 8.39 -9.84 5.00
N VAL A 62 8.22 -8.57 4.58
CA VAL A 62 7.94 -7.47 5.51
C VAL A 62 6.61 -7.68 6.24
N TRP A 63 5.56 -8.12 5.55
CA TRP A 63 4.26 -8.41 6.19
C TRP A 63 4.33 -9.57 7.16
N ALA A 64 5.17 -10.58 6.89
CA ALA A 64 5.39 -11.71 7.78
C ALA A 64 6.00 -11.31 9.13
N LEU A 65 6.67 -10.15 9.21
CA LEU A 65 7.16 -9.61 10.49
C LEU A 65 6.03 -9.10 11.40
N GLY A 66 4.80 -9.07 10.90
CA GLY A 66 3.64 -8.59 11.64
C GLY A 66 3.54 -7.06 11.72
N PRO A 67 2.55 -6.57 12.48
CA PRO A 67 2.33 -5.14 12.64
C PRO A 67 3.50 -4.48 13.38
N ARG A 68 3.79 -3.23 13.03
CA ARG A 68 4.80 -2.46 13.76
C ARG A 68 4.44 -2.34 15.23
N VAL A 69 5.40 -2.67 16.09
CA VAL A 69 5.26 -2.47 17.53
C VAL A 69 5.01 -0.98 17.79
N LYS A 70 3.82 -0.68 18.32
CA LYS A 70 3.42 0.70 18.65
C LYS A 70 4.28 1.23 19.79
N ARG A 71 4.51 2.55 19.80
CA ARG A 71 5.02 3.20 21.02
C ARG A 71 3.97 3.03 22.10
N HIS A 72 4.33 2.49 23.24
CA HIS A 72 3.52 2.60 24.42
C HIS A 72 3.48 4.07 24.82
N SER A 73 2.38 4.75 24.51
CA SER A 73 2.09 6.10 24.98
C SER A 73 1.21 6.07 26.24
N SER A 74 1.11 4.92 26.89
CA SER A 74 0.38 4.82 28.14
C SER A 74 1.19 5.51 29.24
N ALA A 75 0.66 6.60 29.78
CA ALA A 75 1.21 7.27 30.96
C ALA A 75 1.32 6.34 32.18
N ASN A 76 0.70 5.14 32.11
CA ASN A 76 0.63 4.15 33.17
C ASN A 76 1.48 2.91 32.92
N ALA A 77 2.31 2.89 31.83
CA ALA A 77 3.20 1.76 31.57
C ALA A 77 4.32 1.72 32.61
N THR A 78 4.59 0.53 33.14
CA THR A 78 5.74 0.31 34.03
C THR A 78 7.04 0.44 33.24
N GLU A 79 8.16 0.72 33.94
CA GLU A 79 9.49 0.81 33.33
C GLU A 79 9.86 -0.50 32.59
N ALA A 80 9.55 -1.65 33.17
CA ALA A 80 9.80 -2.96 32.57
C ALA A 80 9.01 -3.16 31.25
N GLU A 81 7.74 -2.74 31.20
CA GLU A 81 6.93 -2.81 29.97
C GLU A 81 7.47 -1.86 28.90
N ALA A 82 7.91 -0.66 29.30
CA ALA A 82 8.53 0.29 28.39
C ALA A 82 9.86 -0.23 27.81
N GLU A 83 10.70 -0.85 28.64
CA GLU A 83 11.93 -1.48 28.21
C GLU A 83 11.69 -2.63 27.22
N GLN A 84 10.74 -3.53 27.55
CA GLN A 84 10.37 -4.65 26.67
C GLN A 84 9.84 -4.15 25.31
N ALA A 85 8.97 -3.14 25.31
CA ALA A 85 8.45 -2.55 24.08
C ALA A 85 9.57 -1.87 23.26
N ASN A 86 10.55 -1.25 23.89
CA ASN A 86 11.71 -0.65 23.23
C ASN A 86 12.58 -1.75 22.57
N LYS A 87 12.91 -2.82 23.29
CA LYS A 87 13.64 -3.97 22.74
C LYS A 87 12.94 -4.57 21.54
N ALA A 88 11.65 -4.89 21.66
CA ALA A 88 10.85 -5.44 20.57
C ALA A 88 10.85 -4.54 19.31
N ARG A 89 10.81 -3.21 19.50
CA ARG A 89 10.89 -2.28 18.35
C ARG A 89 12.26 -2.27 17.70
N MET A 90 13.33 -2.33 18.49
CA MET A 90 14.69 -2.40 17.95
C MET A 90 14.90 -3.68 17.15
N GLU A 91 14.46 -4.83 17.69
CA GLU A 91 14.53 -6.12 17.00
C GLU A 91 13.73 -6.13 15.70
N GLN A 92 12.51 -5.58 15.71
CA GLN A 92 11.71 -5.47 14.50
C GLN A 92 12.36 -4.54 13.47
N SER A 93 12.95 -3.43 13.91
CA SER A 93 13.67 -2.51 13.03
C SER A 93 14.89 -3.16 12.41
N GLN A 94 15.63 -3.97 13.17
CA GLN A 94 16.77 -4.72 12.65
C GLN A 94 16.32 -5.73 11.59
N LYS A 95 15.28 -6.51 11.85
CA LYS A 95 14.73 -7.46 10.85
C LYS A 95 14.30 -6.76 9.56
N ILE A 96 13.71 -5.57 9.64
CA ILE A 96 13.36 -4.78 8.46
C ILE A 96 14.63 -4.31 7.71
N LEU A 97 15.67 -3.91 8.43
CA LEU A 97 16.95 -3.51 7.84
C LEU A 97 17.62 -4.70 7.12
N ASP A 98 17.64 -5.86 7.76
CA ASP A 98 18.21 -7.10 7.17
C ASP A 98 17.46 -7.48 5.87
N LEU A 99 16.14 -7.37 5.86
CA LEU A 99 15.34 -7.58 4.65
C LEU A 99 15.68 -6.56 3.55
N ARG A 100 15.83 -5.28 3.90
CA ARG A 100 16.23 -4.24 2.93
C ARG A 100 17.60 -4.53 2.33
N GLU A 101 18.56 -4.97 3.13
CA GLU A 101 19.89 -5.35 2.65
C GLU A 101 19.82 -6.58 1.73
N LYS A 102 19.06 -7.61 2.13
CA LYS A 102 18.82 -8.79 1.30
C LYS A 102 18.27 -8.39 -0.08
N TYR A 103 17.20 -7.59 -0.11
CA TYR A 103 16.55 -7.21 -1.36
C TYR A 103 17.30 -6.14 -2.16
N TYR A 104 18.10 -5.31 -1.51
CA TYR A 104 19.07 -4.45 -2.20
C TYR A 104 20.04 -5.29 -3.05
N LYS A 105 20.56 -6.38 -2.50
CA LYS A 105 21.42 -7.32 -3.25
C LYS A 105 20.68 -7.97 -4.42
N GLU A 106 19.40 -8.32 -4.23
CA GLU A 106 18.58 -8.85 -5.33
C GLU A 106 18.34 -7.82 -6.45
N TYR A 107 17.99 -6.59 -6.11
CA TYR A 107 17.84 -5.50 -7.07
C TYR A 107 19.14 -5.19 -7.82
N SER A 108 20.28 -5.22 -7.14
CA SER A 108 21.59 -4.96 -7.73
C SER A 108 22.00 -5.97 -8.82
N LYS A 109 21.31 -7.09 -8.95
CA LYS A 109 21.55 -8.07 -10.02
C LYS A 109 21.04 -7.62 -11.40
N PHE A 110 20.09 -6.67 -11.43
CA PHE A 110 19.45 -6.26 -12.68
C PHE A 110 19.12 -4.76 -12.77
N LEU A 111 19.30 -3.98 -11.70
CA LEU A 111 19.15 -2.53 -11.69
C LEU A 111 20.49 -1.84 -11.45
N THR A 112 20.66 -0.64 -12.00
CA THR A 112 21.75 0.26 -11.64
C THR A 112 21.52 0.89 -10.26
N GLN A 113 22.59 1.36 -9.61
CA GLN A 113 22.48 2.01 -8.30
C GLN A 113 21.55 3.24 -8.32
N LYS A 114 21.61 4.04 -9.41
CA LYS A 114 20.71 5.18 -9.61
C LYS A 114 19.23 4.77 -9.71
N GLN A 115 18.95 3.66 -10.36
CA GLN A 115 17.59 3.12 -10.46
C GLN A 115 17.11 2.62 -9.11
N ILE A 116 17.96 1.97 -8.32
CA ILE A 116 17.61 1.50 -6.95
C ILE A 116 17.32 2.69 -6.05
N GLU A 117 18.18 3.72 -6.05
CA GLU A 117 17.96 4.94 -5.28
C GLU A 117 16.63 5.60 -5.66
N ARG A 118 16.38 5.74 -6.96
CA ARG A 118 15.13 6.33 -7.47
C ARG A 118 13.90 5.49 -7.10
N ALA A 119 13.99 4.16 -7.12
CA ALA A 119 12.92 3.27 -6.67
C ALA A 119 12.54 3.54 -5.21
N TYR A 120 13.53 3.66 -4.31
CA TYR A 120 13.30 3.97 -2.90
C TYR A 120 12.68 5.35 -2.69
N GLU A 121 13.09 6.36 -3.46
CA GLU A 121 12.47 7.69 -3.42
C GLU A 121 10.99 7.64 -3.80
N LEU A 122 10.65 6.94 -4.89
CA LEU A 122 9.28 6.78 -5.38
C LEU A 122 8.41 6.02 -4.37
N GLU A 123 8.96 4.99 -3.73
CA GLU A 123 8.28 4.27 -2.64
C GLU A 123 7.97 5.22 -1.46
N GLN A 124 8.96 6.00 -1.01
CA GLN A 124 8.77 6.98 0.07
C GLN A 124 7.72 8.04 -0.30
N GLN A 125 7.73 8.55 -1.53
CA GLN A 125 6.75 9.53 -2.00
C GLN A 125 5.34 8.95 -1.95
N THR A 126 5.15 7.71 -2.40
CA THR A 126 3.85 7.02 -2.35
C THR A 126 3.37 6.85 -0.91
N MET A 127 4.24 6.41 -0.01
CA MET A 127 3.91 6.26 1.41
C MET A 127 3.53 7.60 2.07
N ARG A 128 4.23 8.69 1.73
CA ARG A 128 3.89 10.04 2.22
C ARG A 128 2.55 10.54 1.67
N ARG A 129 2.19 10.22 0.43
CA ARG A 129 0.88 10.54 -0.17
C ARG A 129 -0.24 9.78 0.57
N LEU A 130 -0.09 8.49 0.76
CA LEU A 130 -1.07 7.66 1.48
C LEU A 130 -1.28 8.14 2.92
N ALA A 131 -0.20 8.48 3.63
CA ALA A 131 -0.29 9.00 5.00
C ALA A 131 -1.02 10.35 5.06
N ARG A 132 -0.86 11.24 4.06
CA ARG A 132 -1.59 12.51 3.97
C ARG A 132 -3.07 12.28 3.70
N HIS A 133 -3.43 11.42 2.76
CA HIS A 133 -4.83 11.09 2.48
C HIS A 133 -5.53 10.49 3.70
N HIS A 134 -4.87 9.61 4.42
CA HIS A 134 -5.44 9.02 5.63
C HIS A 134 -5.71 10.09 6.72
N ARG A 135 -4.81 11.05 6.91
CA ARG A 135 -5.02 12.16 7.87
C ARG A 135 -6.18 13.08 7.45
N GLN A 136 -6.36 13.31 6.16
CA GLN A 136 -7.46 14.15 5.66
C GLN A 136 -8.82 13.46 5.82
N SER A 137 -8.88 12.14 5.58
CA SER A 137 -10.12 11.37 5.73
C SER A 137 -10.53 11.18 7.19
N THR A 138 -9.59 11.12 8.14
CA THR A 138 -9.87 10.98 9.57
C THR A 138 -10.05 12.31 10.27
N GLY A 139 -9.42 13.40 9.81
CA GLY A 139 -9.52 14.74 10.41
C GLY A 139 -10.85 15.48 10.14
N GLY A 140 -11.64 15.01 9.17
CA GLY A 140 -12.93 15.63 8.83
C GLY A 140 -14.08 15.32 9.80
N MET A 141 -13.92 14.39 10.74
CA MET A 141 -14.99 13.98 11.66
C MET A 141 -14.99 14.72 13.01
N ASP A 142 -13.92 15.43 13.36
CA ASP A 142 -13.79 16.00 14.72
C ASP A 142 -14.17 17.49 14.83
N ASN A 143 -14.63 18.12 13.75
CA ASN A 143 -14.96 19.56 13.74
C ASN A 143 -16.48 19.88 13.88
N ARG A 144 -17.31 18.90 14.30
CA ARG A 144 -18.68 19.20 14.72
C ARG A 144 -18.76 19.36 16.23
N ARG A 145 -18.10 20.37 16.80
CA ARG A 145 -18.48 20.85 18.14
C ARG A 145 -19.83 21.55 18.02
N PRO A 146 -20.89 21.09 18.71
CA PRO A 146 -22.15 21.81 18.72
C PRO A 146 -21.91 23.15 19.43
N ASN A 147 -22.22 24.22 18.69
CA ASN A 147 -22.20 25.60 19.22
C ASN A 147 -23.19 25.71 20.39
N ARG A 148 -22.68 25.65 21.61
CA ARG A 148 -23.47 25.85 22.84
C ARG A 148 -23.72 27.34 23.00
N LYS A 149 -24.81 27.81 22.43
CA LYS A 149 -25.32 29.16 22.73
C LYS A 149 -25.71 29.23 24.20
N ARG A 150 -25.14 30.17 24.93
CA ARG A 150 -25.65 30.69 26.19
C ARG A 150 -26.79 31.68 25.93
#